data_cdca4419f207a49a943331b2e1bfbf96
#
_entry.id   cdca4419f207a49a943331b2e1bfbf96
#
_cell.length_a   1.000
_cell.length_b   1.000
_cell.length_c   1.000
_cell.angle_alpha   90.00
_cell.angle_beta   90.00
_cell.angle_gamma   90.00
#
_symmetry.space_group_name_H-M   'P 1'
#
loop_
_entity.id
_entity.type
_entity.pdbx_description
1 polymer ?
#
loop_
_entity_poly.entity_id
_entity_poly.type
_entity_poly.pdbx_seq_one_letter_code
_entity_poly.pdbx_strand_id
1 'polypeptide(L)'
;KISIEFSGERPSLEDIKLARSGRIDSLIREIAKKEDAYLLTADFVQSLVAEAEGVKVIYIAPQIFVKEKLKFEEFFDNETLSIHLKEKVIPFAKRGKPGNWKLVKLAENPLSKEEIEEIIREIVEFARRDENSYFEIVREGSMVIQMKNYRIAIAMPPFSDGYEVTVVRPIVKLRLEDYKPTKRLLERLEKKAEGIIICGPPGSGKSTFCSSLIEFYLNMGKIVKTLESPRDLQVPEEVTQYGPLENSFEKTADILLLVRPDYVAFDEIRKTKDFEIFADLRLAGIGMIGVVHASEAIDAIQRFLSRYELGMLPHIVDTIIFIKDGEIKKILTLEIKVKVPTGMTEEDLARPVVEVRDFESGKLEYEIYTFGEENVVVPIKEEKKSAIYELAKQKIMDVIRKFDERAEIEFISENRVLIRVDNENLPKIIGKEGSRIKKIEEMLGISIDVEPKIPSLGKKVDFLISESGNSLIFRFLQKLSGKNVKFYVNDKFLFSANVGKDNTIRLNKNNEFGEMLMKAIIKKEKIEAFV
;
A
#
# COMPACT_ATOMS: atom_id res chain seq x y z
N LYS A 1 -55.99 6.25 -44.17
CA LYS A 1 -56.23 5.55 -42.87
C LYS A 1 -55.27 4.41 -42.84
N ILE A 2 -54.50 4.30 -41.76
CA ILE A 2 -53.62 3.17 -41.49
C ILE A 2 -54.44 2.17 -40.70
N SER A 3 -54.54 0.91 -41.15
CA SER A 3 -55.07 -0.22 -40.36
C SER A 3 -53.94 -0.87 -39.59
N ILE A 4 -54.19 -1.24 -38.37
CA ILE A 4 -53.22 -1.96 -37.53
C ILE A 4 -53.76 -3.40 -37.38
N GLU A 5 -52.90 -4.37 -37.74
CA GLU A 5 -53.21 -5.80 -37.62
C GLU A 5 -52.11 -6.45 -36.77
N PHE A 6 -52.48 -7.47 -36.01
CA PHE A 6 -51.54 -8.28 -35.22
C PHE A 6 -51.34 -9.61 -35.91
N SER A 7 -50.11 -9.95 -36.24
CA SER A 7 -49.74 -11.22 -36.85
C SER A 7 -48.69 -11.97 -36.01
N GLY A 8 -48.69 -13.29 -36.09
CA GLY A 8 -47.73 -14.15 -35.42
C GLY A 8 -48.31 -14.91 -34.22
N GLU A 9 -47.53 -15.90 -33.77
CA GLU A 9 -47.90 -16.72 -32.61
C GLU A 9 -47.29 -16.14 -31.32
N ARG A 10 -47.89 -16.44 -30.18
CA ARG A 10 -47.28 -16.06 -28.88
C ARG A 10 -46.00 -16.83 -28.66
N PRO A 11 -44.91 -16.17 -28.26
CA PRO A 11 -43.68 -16.84 -27.90
C PRO A 11 -43.90 -17.91 -26.81
N SER A 12 -43.32 -19.07 -26.99
CA SER A 12 -43.29 -20.09 -25.98
C SER A 12 -42.43 -19.72 -24.76
N LEU A 13 -42.56 -20.45 -23.65
CA LEU A 13 -41.73 -20.24 -22.49
C LEU A 13 -40.21 -20.44 -22.81
N GLU A 14 -39.90 -21.33 -23.76
CA GLU A 14 -38.52 -21.51 -24.25
C GLU A 14 -38.02 -20.33 -25.06
N ASP A 15 -38.84 -19.78 -25.97
CA ASP A 15 -38.49 -18.60 -26.72
C ASP A 15 -38.24 -17.40 -25.80
N ILE A 16 -39.06 -17.25 -24.75
CA ILE A 16 -38.88 -16.20 -23.74
C ILE A 16 -37.56 -16.39 -22.96
N LYS A 17 -37.19 -17.62 -22.59
CA LYS A 17 -35.90 -17.89 -21.95
C LYS A 17 -34.71 -17.55 -22.85
N LEU A 18 -34.85 -17.74 -24.16
CA LEU A 18 -33.84 -17.45 -25.17
C LEU A 18 -33.93 -16.00 -25.73
N ALA A 19 -34.81 -15.17 -25.18
CA ALA A 19 -35.01 -13.80 -25.64
C ALA A 19 -33.69 -12.98 -25.70
N ARG A 20 -32.82 -13.13 -24.69
CA ARG A 20 -31.52 -12.45 -24.62
C ARG A 20 -30.50 -12.93 -25.68
N SER A 21 -30.73 -14.07 -26.31
CA SER A 21 -29.91 -14.62 -27.40
C SER A 21 -30.49 -14.34 -28.79
N GLY A 22 -31.38 -13.37 -28.92
CA GLY A 22 -31.94 -12.95 -30.20
C GLY A 22 -33.07 -13.83 -30.73
N ARG A 23 -33.66 -14.73 -29.91
CA ARG A 23 -34.73 -15.62 -30.35
C ARG A 23 -36.00 -14.86 -30.69
N ILE A 24 -36.36 -13.83 -29.96
CA ILE A 24 -37.53 -12.98 -30.25
C ILE A 24 -37.34 -12.24 -31.58
N ASP A 25 -36.15 -11.71 -31.83
CA ASP A 25 -35.84 -11.04 -33.10
C ASP A 25 -35.92 -12.01 -34.30
N SER A 26 -35.52 -13.28 -34.14
CA SER A 26 -35.70 -14.32 -35.13
C SER A 26 -37.17 -14.57 -35.44
N LEU A 27 -38.02 -14.69 -34.42
CA LEU A 27 -39.49 -14.85 -34.63
C LEU A 27 -40.10 -13.69 -35.37
N ILE A 28 -39.68 -12.44 -35.09
CA ILE A 28 -40.17 -11.26 -35.81
C ILE A 28 -39.76 -11.31 -37.28
N ARG A 29 -38.51 -11.69 -37.57
CA ARG A 29 -38.02 -11.84 -38.96
C ARG A 29 -38.72 -12.98 -39.70
N GLU A 30 -39.00 -14.12 -39.03
CA GLU A 30 -39.75 -15.25 -39.61
C GLU A 30 -41.14 -14.80 -40.02
N ILE A 31 -41.86 -14.00 -39.20
CA ILE A 31 -43.16 -13.45 -39.53
C ILE A 31 -43.08 -12.49 -40.72
N ALA A 32 -42.15 -11.55 -40.72
CA ALA A 32 -41.97 -10.62 -41.82
C ALA A 32 -41.71 -11.34 -43.15
N LYS A 33 -40.91 -12.42 -43.12
CA LYS A 33 -40.66 -13.28 -44.28
C LYS A 33 -41.88 -14.02 -44.75
N LYS A 34 -42.66 -14.61 -43.83
CA LYS A 34 -43.88 -15.38 -44.11
C LYS A 34 -44.97 -14.51 -44.74
N GLU A 35 -45.10 -13.28 -44.27
CA GLU A 35 -46.13 -12.33 -44.73
C GLU A 35 -45.62 -11.46 -45.92
N ASP A 36 -44.43 -11.71 -46.47
CA ASP A 36 -43.74 -10.85 -47.49
C ASP A 36 -43.75 -9.37 -47.11
N ALA A 37 -43.66 -9.10 -45.82
CA ALA A 37 -43.74 -7.75 -45.24
C ALA A 37 -42.37 -7.10 -45.06
N TYR A 38 -42.37 -5.77 -44.92
CA TYR A 38 -41.18 -5.04 -44.54
C TYR A 38 -40.96 -5.13 -43.03
N LEU A 39 -39.77 -5.50 -42.63
CA LEU A 39 -39.32 -5.36 -41.24
C LEU A 39 -38.90 -3.91 -40.99
N LEU A 40 -39.63 -3.22 -40.14
CA LEU A 40 -39.23 -1.90 -39.65
C LEU A 40 -38.48 -2.05 -38.35
N THR A 41 -37.21 -1.71 -38.34
CA THR A 41 -36.36 -1.85 -37.14
C THR A 41 -35.39 -0.68 -36.95
N ALA A 42 -35.09 -0.38 -35.68
CA ALA A 42 -34.02 0.51 -35.28
C ALA A 42 -32.75 -0.23 -34.80
N ASP A 43 -32.80 -1.55 -34.77
CA ASP A 43 -31.65 -2.40 -34.47
C ASP A 43 -30.85 -2.70 -35.73
N PHE A 44 -29.62 -2.19 -35.79
CA PHE A 44 -28.73 -2.36 -36.94
C PHE A 44 -28.36 -3.82 -37.18
N VAL A 45 -28.11 -4.60 -36.10
CA VAL A 45 -27.76 -6.02 -36.24
C VAL A 45 -28.94 -6.82 -36.75
N GLN A 46 -30.15 -6.55 -36.23
CA GLN A 46 -31.38 -7.17 -36.71
C GLN A 46 -31.62 -6.82 -38.20
N SER A 47 -31.34 -5.60 -38.61
CA SER A 47 -31.51 -5.19 -40.03
C SER A 47 -30.57 -5.99 -40.95
N LEU A 48 -29.29 -6.10 -40.62
CA LEU A 48 -28.30 -6.87 -41.40
C LEU A 48 -28.64 -8.34 -41.49
N VAL A 49 -29.07 -8.96 -40.38
CA VAL A 49 -29.46 -10.37 -40.35
C VAL A 49 -30.70 -10.60 -41.19
N ALA A 50 -31.70 -9.70 -41.09
CA ALA A 50 -32.94 -9.76 -41.90
C ALA A 50 -32.67 -9.64 -43.40
N GLU A 51 -31.80 -8.72 -43.82
CA GLU A 51 -31.35 -8.60 -45.21
C GLU A 51 -30.66 -9.85 -45.70
N ALA A 52 -29.76 -10.44 -44.88
CA ALA A 52 -29.08 -11.69 -45.19
C ALA A 52 -30.04 -12.90 -45.31
N GLU A 53 -31.16 -12.88 -44.57
CA GLU A 53 -32.25 -13.88 -44.66
C GLU A 53 -33.22 -13.61 -45.81
N GLY A 54 -33.03 -12.51 -46.57
CA GLY A 54 -33.87 -12.12 -47.70
C GLY A 54 -35.18 -11.44 -47.29
N VAL A 55 -35.27 -10.90 -46.09
CA VAL A 55 -36.42 -10.09 -45.62
C VAL A 55 -36.25 -8.65 -46.08
N LYS A 56 -37.35 -8.03 -46.57
CA LYS A 56 -37.34 -6.62 -46.90
C LYS A 56 -37.24 -5.78 -45.63
N VAL A 57 -36.24 -4.89 -45.54
CA VAL A 57 -35.94 -4.11 -44.29
C VAL A 57 -36.09 -2.62 -44.55
N ILE A 58 -36.71 -1.93 -43.61
CA ILE A 58 -36.67 -0.48 -43.47
C ILE A 58 -35.92 -0.20 -42.15
N TYR A 59 -34.64 0.11 -42.26
CA TYR A 59 -33.84 0.51 -41.10
C TYR A 59 -34.06 1.99 -40.80
N ILE A 60 -34.53 2.29 -39.59
CA ILE A 60 -34.63 3.66 -39.10
C ILE A 60 -33.50 3.87 -38.10
N ALA A 61 -32.46 4.57 -38.54
CA ALA A 61 -31.40 4.96 -37.63
C ALA A 61 -31.99 5.75 -36.46
N PRO A 62 -31.68 5.40 -35.22
CA PRO A 62 -32.13 6.17 -34.06
C PRO A 62 -31.75 7.63 -34.25
N GLN A 63 -32.74 8.54 -34.25
CA GLN A 63 -32.44 9.98 -34.25
C GLN A 63 -31.77 10.29 -32.92
N ILE A 64 -30.50 10.64 -32.99
CA ILE A 64 -29.72 11.07 -31.85
C ILE A 64 -30.18 12.48 -31.50
N PHE A 65 -31.19 12.62 -30.67
CA PHE A 65 -31.40 13.86 -29.93
C PHE A 65 -30.33 13.91 -28.85
N VAL A 66 -29.18 14.46 -29.19
CA VAL A 66 -28.17 14.81 -28.21
C VAL A 66 -28.72 16.00 -27.45
N LYS A 67 -29.41 15.76 -26.34
CA LYS A 67 -29.57 16.81 -25.33
C LYS A 67 -28.16 17.13 -24.84
N GLU A 68 -27.69 18.31 -25.14
CA GLU A 68 -26.35 18.77 -24.71
C GLU A 68 -26.23 18.76 -23.18
N LYS A 69 -27.35 18.89 -22.45
CA LYS A 69 -27.39 18.90 -20.99
C LYS A 69 -28.57 18.06 -20.47
N LEU A 70 -28.28 17.14 -19.56
CA LEU A 70 -29.28 16.32 -18.89
C LEU A 70 -29.93 17.09 -17.73
N LYS A 71 -31.18 16.78 -17.39
CA LYS A 71 -31.93 17.48 -16.34
C LYS A 71 -31.20 17.53 -15.01
N PHE A 72 -30.54 16.42 -14.58
CA PHE A 72 -29.81 16.40 -13.31
C PHE A 72 -28.60 17.34 -13.32
N GLU A 73 -28.01 17.66 -14.48
CA GLU A 73 -26.84 18.55 -14.57
C GLU A 73 -27.17 19.99 -14.22
N GLU A 74 -28.46 20.36 -14.24
CA GLU A 74 -28.94 21.71 -13.82
C GLU A 74 -28.71 21.94 -12.32
N PHE A 75 -28.62 20.88 -11.52
CA PHE A 75 -28.38 20.94 -10.09
C PHE A 75 -26.89 21.05 -9.73
N PHE A 76 -26.00 20.95 -10.72
CA PHE A 76 -24.55 21.04 -10.51
C PHE A 76 -24.00 22.43 -10.84
N ASP A 77 -23.27 22.99 -9.90
CA ASP A 77 -22.36 24.12 -10.09
C ASP A 77 -20.90 23.66 -9.83
N ASN A 78 -19.96 24.60 -9.83
CA ASN A 78 -18.54 24.32 -9.65
C ASN A 78 -18.18 23.78 -8.25
N GLU A 79 -19.03 24.01 -7.25
CA GLU A 79 -18.80 23.60 -5.85
C GLU A 79 -19.62 22.37 -5.44
N THR A 80 -20.51 21.86 -6.30
CA THR A 80 -21.38 20.72 -5.99
C THR A 80 -20.64 19.40 -6.10
N LEU A 81 -20.45 18.72 -4.97
CA LEU A 81 -19.82 17.39 -4.86
C LEU A 81 -20.77 16.26 -5.23
N SER A 82 -21.99 16.34 -4.73
CA SER A 82 -23.04 15.34 -4.99
C SER A 82 -24.42 15.96 -4.88
N ILE A 83 -25.37 15.37 -5.62
CA ILE A 83 -26.80 15.65 -5.49
C ILE A 83 -27.53 14.40 -5.03
N HIS A 84 -28.60 14.59 -4.29
CA HIS A 84 -29.44 13.53 -3.74
C HIS A 84 -30.90 13.88 -4.06
N LEU A 85 -31.46 13.11 -4.98
CA LEU A 85 -32.81 13.28 -5.50
C LEU A 85 -33.64 12.07 -5.05
N LYS A 86 -34.69 12.29 -4.30
CA LYS A 86 -35.64 11.24 -3.89
C LYS A 86 -37.06 11.72 -4.10
N GLU A 87 -37.96 10.82 -4.51
CA GLU A 87 -39.37 11.13 -4.66
C GLU A 87 -39.98 11.62 -3.35
N LYS A 88 -40.88 12.62 -3.43
CA LYS A 88 -41.55 13.26 -2.29
C LYS A 88 -40.62 13.96 -1.31
N VAL A 89 -39.36 14.19 -1.69
CA VAL A 89 -38.35 14.87 -0.87
C VAL A 89 -37.76 16.04 -1.63
N ILE A 90 -37.46 17.13 -0.91
CA ILE A 90 -36.74 18.27 -1.48
C ILE A 90 -35.34 17.82 -1.88
N PRO A 91 -34.89 18.10 -3.12
CA PRO A 91 -33.55 17.71 -3.56
C PRO A 91 -32.45 18.46 -2.79
N PHE A 92 -31.38 17.74 -2.46
CA PHE A 92 -30.24 18.27 -1.72
C PHE A 92 -28.93 18.11 -2.51
N ALA A 93 -28.01 19.03 -2.27
CA ALA A 93 -26.63 18.93 -2.71
C ALA A 93 -25.64 19.02 -1.53
N LYS A 94 -24.53 18.30 -1.64
CA LYS A 94 -23.32 18.59 -0.86
C LYS A 94 -22.47 19.56 -1.64
N ARG A 95 -22.27 20.77 -1.13
CA ARG A 95 -21.45 21.84 -1.72
C ARG A 95 -20.25 22.19 -0.85
N GLY A 96 -19.08 22.36 -1.46
CA GLY A 96 -17.85 22.73 -0.79
C GLY A 96 -16.65 21.93 -1.29
N LYS A 97 -15.65 21.79 -0.42
CA LYS A 97 -14.44 21.00 -0.68
C LYS A 97 -14.50 19.67 0.08
N PRO A 98 -13.79 18.63 -0.35
CA PRO A 98 -13.63 17.39 0.43
C PRO A 98 -13.24 17.71 1.89
N GLY A 99 -13.96 17.13 2.85
CA GLY A 99 -13.75 17.39 4.28
C GLY A 99 -14.42 18.67 4.84
N ASN A 100 -14.82 19.62 3.99
CA ASN A 100 -15.49 20.87 4.40
C ASN A 100 -16.62 21.21 3.46
N TRP A 101 -17.74 20.55 3.60
CA TRP A 101 -18.94 20.74 2.78
C TRP A 101 -20.19 21.05 3.63
N LYS A 102 -21.19 21.63 3.00
CA LYS A 102 -22.50 21.92 3.58
C LYS A 102 -23.60 21.26 2.77
N LEU A 103 -24.65 20.82 3.42
CA LEU A 103 -25.86 20.33 2.77
C LEU A 103 -26.75 21.54 2.41
N VAL A 104 -27.07 21.68 1.12
CA VAL A 104 -27.83 22.79 0.56
C VAL A 104 -29.08 22.24 -0.12
N LYS A 105 -30.23 22.88 0.10
CA LYS A 105 -31.47 22.61 -0.64
C LYS A 105 -31.34 23.15 -2.07
N LEU A 106 -31.78 22.36 -3.05
CA LEU A 106 -31.69 22.70 -4.49
C LEU A 106 -33.02 23.25 -5.06
N ALA A 107 -34.14 22.98 -4.37
CA ALA A 107 -35.46 23.47 -4.74
C ALA A 107 -36.30 23.77 -3.49
N GLU A 108 -37.40 24.45 -3.67
CA GLU A 108 -38.37 24.74 -2.60
C GLU A 108 -39.39 23.61 -2.43
N ASN A 109 -39.73 22.93 -3.53
CA ASN A 109 -40.73 21.86 -3.56
C ASN A 109 -40.08 20.48 -3.62
N PRO A 110 -40.71 19.45 -3.00
CA PRO A 110 -40.34 18.04 -3.19
C PRO A 110 -40.48 17.64 -4.67
N LEU A 111 -39.59 16.73 -5.12
CA LEU A 111 -39.70 16.12 -6.45
C LEU A 111 -40.89 15.14 -6.49
N SER A 112 -41.63 15.18 -7.56
CA SER A 112 -42.68 14.19 -7.85
C SER A 112 -42.04 12.88 -8.33
N LYS A 113 -42.82 11.80 -8.29
CA LYS A 113 -42.38 10.50 -8.83
C LYS A 113 -42.08 10.60 -10.33
N GLU A 114 -42.96 11.31 -11.08
CA GLU A 114 -42.86 11.49 -12.53
C GLU A 114 -41.57 12.22 -12.92
N GLU A 115 -41.19 13.25 -12.15
CA GLU A 115 -39.94 14.00 -12.37
C GLU A 115 -38.70 13.12 -12.18
N ILE A 116 -38.67 12.28 -11.13
CA ILE A 116 -37.55 11.36 -10.90
C ILE A 116 -37.50 10.25 -11.98
N GLU A 117 -38.65 9.68 -12.35
CA GLU A 117 -38.72 8.68 -13.43
C GLU A 117 -38.22 9.26 -14.76
N GLU A 118 -38.52 10.53 -15.04
CA GLU A 118 -38.01 11.20 -16.23
C GLU A 118 -36.49 11.40 -16.18
N ILE A 119 -35.94 11.83 -15.03
CA ILE A 119 -34.50 11.96 -14.83
C ILE A 119 -33.82 10.60 -15.01
N ILE A 120 -34.36 9.54 -14.42
CA ILE A 120 -33.82 8.17 -14.56
C ILE A 120 -33.81 7.72 -16.02
N ARG A 121 -34.91 7.96 -16.73
CA ARG A 121 -35.04 7.63 -18.15
C ARG A 121 -34.00 8.36 -19.00
N GLU A 122 -33.83 9.65 -18.80
CA GLU A 122 -32.82 10.45 -19.51
C GLU A 122 -31.40 9.89 -19.26
N ILE A 123 -31.07 9.59 -18.00
CA ILE A 123 -29.76 9.04 -17.63
C ILE A 123 -29.52 7.69 -18.32
N VAL A 124 -30.48 6.76 -18.22
CA VAL A 124 -30.35 5.41 -18.79
C VAL A 124 -30.30 5.47 -20.33
N GLU A 125 -31.12 6.28 -20.97
CA GLU A 125 -31.11 6.44 -22.41
C GLU A 125 -29.82 7.06 -22.93
N PHE A 126 -29.29 8.08 -22.24
CA PHE A 126 -28.00 8.67 -22.57
C PHE A 126 -26.87 7.63 -22.40
N ALA A 127 -26.80 6.96 -21.25
CA ALA A 127 -25.77 6.01 -20.96
C ALA A 127 -25.74 4.79 -21.90
N ARG A 128 -26.88 4.37 -22.46
CA ARG A 128 -26.96 3.31 -23.48
C ARG A 128 -26.41 3.71 -24.84
N ARG A 129 -26.33 5.01 -25.14
CA ARG A 129 -25.93 5.55 -26.44
C ARG A 129 -24.51 6.09 -26.42
N ASP A 130 -24.02 6.52 -25.25
CA ASP A 130 -22.71 7.10 -25.08
C ASP A 130 -21.67 6.01 -24.90
N GLU A 131 -20.72 5.94 -25.83
CA GLU A 131 -19.63 4.94 -25.82
C GLU A 131 -18.73 5.05 -24.59
N ASN A 132 -18.70 6.22 -23.94
CA ASN A 132 -17.91 6.50 -22.75
C ASN A 132 -18.71 6.32 -21.45
N SER A 133 -19.91 5.76 -21.52
CA SER A 133 -20.74 5.45 -20.36
C SER A 133 -20.73 3.94 -20.05
N TYR A 134 -20.66 3.61 -18.77
CA TYR A 134 -20.55 2.22 -18.33
C TYR A 134 -21.60 1.89 -17.28
N PHE A 135 -22.36 0.79 -17.50
CA PHE A 135 -23.23 0.20 -16.49
C PHE A 135 -22.40 -0.70 -15.59
N GLU A 136 -21.91 -0.16 -14.48
CA GLU A 136 -21.01 -0.86 -13.55
C GLU A 136 -21.75 -1.91 -12.73
N ILE A 137 -22.96 -1.60 -12.30
CA ILE A 137 -23.83 -2.50 -11.55
C ILE A 137 -25.23 -2.43 -12.14
N VAL A 138 -25.82 -3.56 -12.51
CA VAL A 138 -27.21 -3.69 -12.89
C VAL A 138 -27.82 -4.84 -12.12
N ARG A 139 -28.75 -4.55 -11.22
CA ARG A 139 -29.49 -5.51 -10.42
C ARG A 139 -30.96 -5.11 -10.39
N GLU A 140 -31.82 -6.03 -9.99
CA GLU A 140 -33.24 -5.72 -9.80
C GLU A 140 -33.41 -4.57 -8.78
N GLY A 141 -34.01 -3.48 -9.22
CA GLY A 141 -34.21 -2.27 -8.41
C GLY A 141 -32.96 -1.42 -8.14
N SER A 142 -31.80 -1.74 -8.71
CA SER A 142 -30.58 -0.96 -8.47
C SER A 142 -29.66 -0.91 -9.69
N MET A 143 -29.16 0.28 -10.02
CA MET A 143 -28.17 0.50 -11.06
C MET A 143 -27.08 1.48 -10.58
N VAL A 144 -25.84 1.23 -10.99
CA VAL A 144 -24.74 2.19 -10.87
C VAL A 144 -24.16 2.41 -12.26
N ILE A 145 -24.14 3.66 -12.67
CA ILE A 145 -23.71 4.08 -14.00
C ILE A 145 -22.55 5.07 -13.83
N GLN A 146 -21.45 4.82 -14.52
CA GLN A 146 -20.40 5.80 -14.73
C GLN A 146 -20.66 6.50 -16.06
N MET A 147 -20.82 7.81 -16.05
CA MET A 147 -21.15 8.60 -17.23
C MET A 147 -20.38 9.91 -17.20
N LYS A 148 -19.54 10.17 -18.21
CA LYS A 148 -18.60 11.30 -18.18
C LYS A 148 -17.78 11.25 -16.87
N ASN A 149 -17.84 12.34 -16.08
CA ASN A 149 -17.23 12.45 -14.75
C ASN A 149 -18.24 12.25 -13.60
N TYR A 150 -19.43 11.69 -13.90
CA TYR A 150 -20.46 11.43 -12.90
C TYR A 150 -20.57 9.95 -12.58
N ARG A 151 -20.61 9.61 -11.28
CA ARG A 151 -21.08 8.33 -10.79
C ARG A 151 -22.53 8.47 -10.35
N ILE A 152 -23.42 7.73 -10.96
CA ILE A 152 -24.85 7.81 -10.76
C ILE A 152 -25.34 6.50 -10.16
N ALA A 153 -25.87 6.56 -8.95
CA ALA A 153 -26.55 5.44 -8.30
C ALA A 153 -28.06 5.67 -8.36
N ILE A 154 -28.79 4.68 -8.88
CA ILE A 154 -30.23 4.66 -9.00
C ILE A 154 -30.78 3.53 -8.14
N ALA A 155 -31.73 3.85 -7.28
CA ALA A 155 -32.46 2.87 -6.48
C ALA A 155 -33.97 3.00 -6.74
N MET A 156 -34.64 1.84 -6.88
CA MET A 156 -36.05 1.73 -7.23
C MET A 156 -36.71 0.61 -6.43
N PRO A 157 -38.02 0.66 -6.19
CA PRO A 157 -38.75 -0.46 -5.62
C PRO A 157 -38.60 -1.75 -6.45
N PRO A 158 -38.52 -2.96 -5.87
CA PRO A 158 -38.69 -3.25 -4.44
C PRO A 158 -37.41 -3.13 -3.61
N PHE A 159 -36.27 -2.80 -4.20
CA PHE A 159 -35.00 -2.67 -3.51
C PHE A 159 -35.01 -1.48 -2.51
N SER A 160 -35.65 -0.38 -2.86
CA SER A 160 -35.82 0.82 -2.02
C SER A 160 -37.32 1.12 -1.77
N ASP A 161 -37.58 1.98 -0.80
CA ASP A 161 -38.95 2.44 -0.46
C ASP A 161 -39.53 3.46 -1.47
N GLY A 162 -38.72 3.93 -2.39
CA GLY A 162 -39.09 4.88 -3.42
C GLY A 162 -37.97 5.07 -4.44
N TYR A 163 -38.23 5.88 -5.47
CA TYR A 163 -37.24 6.22 -6.48
C TYR A 163 -36.20 7.18 -5.90
N GLU A 164 -34.94 6.86 -6.04
CA GLU A 164 -33.82 7.70 -5.61
C GLU A 164 -32.72 7.73 -6.68
N VAL A 165 -32.15 8.91 -6.90
CA VAL A 165 -30.98 9.12 -7.75
C VAL A 165 -29.96 9.90 -6.96
N THR A 166 -28.80 9.30 -6.74
CA THR A 166 -27.63 9.98 -6.18
C THR A 166 -26.57 10.13 -7.26
N VAL A 167 -26.17 11.37 -7.53
CA VAL A 167 -25.08 11.66 -8.49
C VAL A 167 -23.90 12.25 -7.74
N VAL A 168 -22.75 11.65 -7.92
CA VAL A 168 -21.48 12.11 -7.33
C VAL A 168 -20.56 12.56 -8.45
N ARG A 169 -19.91 13.70 -8.27
CA ARG A 169 -18.92 14.23 -9.20
C ARG A 169 -17.64 14.57 -8.44
N PRO A 170 -16.46 14.05 -8.84
CA PRO A 170 -15.19 14.54 -8.31
C PRO A 170 -14.99 16.00 -8.73
N ILE A 171 -14.76 16.90 -7.77
CA ILE A 171 -14.64 18.35 -8.07
C ILE A 171 -13.21 18.75 -8.38
N VAL A 172 -12.21 18.03 -7.88
CA VAL A 172 -10.83 18.51 -7.88
C VAL A 172 -9.93 17.47 -8.53
N LYS A 173 -9.35 17.83 -9.67
CA LYS A 173 -8.18 17.13 -10.20
C LYS A 173 -6.95 17.82 -9.56
N LEU A 174 -6.30 17.15 -8.61
CA LEU A 174 -5.07 17.61 -7.99
C LEU A 174 -3.89 16.89 -8.63
N ARG A 175 -2.80 17.62 -8.82
CA ARG A 175 -1.49 17.04 -9.15
C ARG A 175 -0.75 16.67 -7.87
N LEU A 176 0.27 15.81 -8.00
CA LEU A 176 1.06 15.40 -6.83
C LEU A 176 1.72 16.60 -6.12
N GLU A 177 2.12 17.64 -6.88
CA GLU A 177 2.72 18.87 -6.36
C GLU A 177 1.77 19.66 -5.44
N ASP A 178 0.47 19.58 -5.65
CA ASP A 178 -0.55 20.27 -4.84
C ASP A 178 -0.58 19.74 -3.40
N TYR A 179 -0.15 18.48 -3.20
CA TYR A 179 0.02 17.86 -1.88
C TYR A 179 1.35 18.26 -1.20
N LYS A 180 2.19 19.08 -1.85
CA LYS A 180 3.48 19.57 -1.35
C LYS A 180 4.38 18.44 -0.83
N PRO A 181 4.63 17.38 -1.63
CA PRO A 181 5.46 16.27 -1.21
C PRO A 181 6.88 16.74 -0.92
N THR A 182 7.54 16.14 0.08
CA THR A 182 8.96 16.39 0.33
C THR A 182 9.82 15.85 -0.81
N LYS A 183 10.99 16.42 -1.03
CA LYS A 183 11.95 15.90 -2.02
C LYS A 183 12.28 14.43 -1.76
N ARG A 184 12.39 14.06 -0.49
CA ARG A 184 12.65 12.69 -0.05
C ARG A 184 11.51 11.73 -0.46
N LEU A 185 10.24 12.17 -0.35
CA LEU A 185 9.10 11.38 -0.80
C LEU A 185 9.13 11.21 -2.33
N LEU A 186 9.39 12.27 -3.09
CA LEU A 186 9.49 12.17 -4.55
C LEU A 186 10.60 11.19 -4.97
N GLU A 187 11.79 11.28 -4.39
CA GLU A 187 12.88 10.34 -4.65
C GLU A 187 12.52 8.88 -4.31
N ARG A 188 11.72 8.67 -3.23
CA ARG A 188 11.25 7.35 -2.88
C ARG A 188 10.26 6.81 -3.91
N LEU A 189 9.28 7.62 -4.31
CA LEU A 189 8.29 7.27 -5.33
C LEU A 189 8.96 6.93 -6.68
N GLU A 190 10.00 7.67 -7.04
CA GLU A 190 10.75 7.43 -8.28
C GLU A 190 11.58 6.13 -8.27
N LYS A 191 12.17 5.75 -7.12
CA LYS A 191 13.25 4.76 -7.09
C LYS A 191 12.94 3.49 -6.30
N LYS A 192 12.01 3.54 -5.33
CA LYS A 192 11.89 2.48 -4.32
C LYS A 192 10.46 2.10 -3.95
N ALA A 193 9.47 2.90 -4.27
CA ALA A 193 8.10 2.62 -3.88
C ALA A 193 7.43 1.77 -4.96
N GLU A 194 7.30 0.49 -4.70
CA GLU A 194 6.70 -0.47 -5.62
C GLU A 194 5.44 -1.14 -5.05
N GLY A 195 5.30 -1.16 -3.73
CA GLY A 195 4.11 -1.63 -3.01
C GLY A 195 3.51 -0.51 -2.18
N ILE A 196 2.73 0.38 -2.80
CA ILE A 196 2.20 1.60 -2.18
C ILE A 196 0.77 1.36 -1.72
N ILE A 197 0.48 1.66 -0.46
CA ILE A 197 -0.88 1.67 0.08
C ILE A 197 -1.27 3.09 0.45
N ILE A 198 -2.32 3.59 -0.21
CA ILE A 198 -2.99 4.85 0.13
C ILE A 198 -4.14 4.52 1.07
N CYS A 199 -4.10 5.02 2.30
CA CYS A 199 -5.13 4.71 3.29
C CYS A 199 -5.69 5.96 3.96
N GLY A 200 -6.85 5.81 4.60
CA GLY A 200 -7.54 6.89 5.32
C GLY A 200 -9.05 6.66 5.42
N PRO A 201 -9.77 7.50 6.16
CA PRO A 201 -11.22 7.38 6.32
C PRO A 201 -11.98 7.62 5.01
N PRO A 202 -13.27 7.22 4.94
CA PRO A 202 -14.12 7.53 3.79
C PRO A 202 -14.17 9.05 3.51
N GLY A 203 -14.10 9.44 2.22
CA GLY A 203 -14.16 10.85 1.83
C GLY A 203 -12.91 11.67 2.13
N SER A 204 -11.80 11.06 2.52
CA SER A 204 -10.55 11.76 2.86
C SER A 204 -9.71 12.21 1.67
N GLY A 205 -10.10 11.89 0.42
CA GLY A 205 -9.38 12.26 -0.79
C GLY A 205 -8.39 11.20 -1.30
N LYS A 206 -8.50 9.92 -0.87
CA LYS A 206 -7.61 8.82 -1.29
C LYS A 206 -7.60 8.59 -2.80
N SER A 207 -8.77 8.45 -3.42
CA SER A 207 -8.87 8.20 -4.87
C SER A 207 -8.35 9.40 -5.68
N THR A 208 -8.55 10.64 -5.18
CA THR A 208 -7.96 11.85 -5.78
C THR A 208 -6.42 11.82 -5.70
N PHE A 209 -5.87 11.41 -4.55
CA PHE A 209 -4.42 11.24 -4.40
C PHE A 209 -3.91 10.08 -5.26
N CYS A 210 -4.66 8.98 -5.36
CA CYS A 210 -4.34 7.86 -6.26
C CYS A 210 -4.23 8.33 -7.71
N SER A 211 -5.22 9.11 -8.19
CA SER A 211 -5.21 9.70 -9.54
C SER A 211 -3.98 10.59 -9.77
N SER A 212 -3.59 11.41 -8.78
CA SER A 212 -2.39 12.25 -8.88
C SER A 212 -1.10 11.44 -8.97
N LEU A 213 -1.04 10.31 -8.26
CA LEU A 213 0.11 9.41 -8.29
C LEU A 213 0.19 8.63 -9.62
N ILE A 214 -0.94 8.23 -10.18
CA ILE A 214 -1.03 7.64 -11.52
C ILE A 214 -0.48 8.62 -12.57
N GLU A 215 -0.92 9.88 -12.54
CA GLU A 215 -0.44 10.93 -13.45
C GLU A 215 1.06 11.18 -13.28
N PHE A 216 1.57 11.14 -12.05
CA PHE A 216 3.00 11.25 -11.76
C PHE A 216 3.80 10.13 -12.44
N TYR A 217 3.41 8.87 -12.29
CA TYR A 217 4.11 7.75 -12.94
C TYR A 217 3.97 7.77 -14.46
N LEU A 218 2.81 8.17 -14.99
CA LEU A 218 2.61 8.34 -16.43
C LEU A 218 3.57 9.40 -16.99
N ASN A 219 3.72 10.54 -16.31
CA ASN A 219 4.67 11.60 -16.69
C ASN A 219 6.14 11.16 -16.62
N MET A 220 6.45 10.13 -15.84
CA MET A 220 7.76 9.47 -15.83
C MET A 220 7.95 8.46 -16.99
N GLY A 221 6.99 8.36 -17.90
CA GLY A 221 7.03 7.41 -19.01
C GLY A 221 6.69 5.96 -18.63
N LYS A 222 6.00 5.75 -17.49
CA LYS A 222 5.57 4.42 -17.03
C LYS A 222 4.24 4.03 -17.64
N ILE A 223 4.07 2.75 -17.95
CA ILE A 223 2.78 2.18 -18.34
C ILE A 223 1.96 1.92 -17.08
N VAL A 224 0.89 2.69 -16.90
CA VAL A 224 0.01 2.56 -15.73
C VAL A 224 -1.36 2.05 -16.18
N LYS A 225 -1.93 1.15 -15.40
CA LYS A 225 -3.29 0.62 -15.56
C LYS A 225 -4.04 0.70 -14.23
N THR A 226 -5.37 0.57 -14.26
CA THR A 226 -6.17 0.55 -13.04
C THR A 226 -7.02 -0.71 -12.92
N LEU A 227 -7.38 -1.04 -11.68
CA LEU A 227 -8.41 -2.01 -11.30
C LEU A 227 -9.46 -1.28 -10.47
N GLU A 228 -10.68 -1.16 -10.99
CA GLU A 228 -11.71 -0.35 -10.38
C GLU A 228 -13.10 -1.02 -10.46
N SER A 229 -13.89 -0.86 -9.41
CA SER A 229 -15.32 -1.18 -9.44
C SER A 229 -16.07 -0.31 -8.41
N PRO A 230 -16.78 0.74 -8.88
CA PRO A 230 -16.89 1.24 -10.26
C PRO A 230 -15.65 1.99 -10.74
N ARG A 231 -15.52 2.17 -12.07
CA ARG A 231 -14.42 2.96 -12.67
C ARG A 231 -14.74 4.45 -12.54
N ASP A 232 -14.05 5.11 -11.63
CA ASP A 232 -14.29 6.53 -11.33
C ASP A 232 -13.03 7.35 -11.02
N LEU A 233 -11.85 6.73 -11.10
CA LEU A 233 -10.59 7.47 -11.03
C LEU A 233 -10.49 8.46 -12.20
N GLN A 234 -10.12 9.68 -11.87
CA GLN A 234 -9.91 10.73 -12.89
C GLN A 234 -8.47 10.64 -13.40
N VAL A 235 -8.28 9.88 -14.47
CA VAL A 235 -6.96 9.60 -15.06
C VAL A 235 -6.91 10.05 -16.52
N PRO A 236 -5.71 10.30 -17.09
CA PRO A 236 -5.52 10.57 -18.51
C PRO A 236 -5.95 9.40 -19.40
N GLU A 237 -6.28 9.68 -20.67
CA GLU A 237 -6.77 8.70 -21.65
C GLU A 237 -5.75 7.58 -21.95
N GLU A 238 -4.46 7.83 -21.72
CA GLU A 238 -3.38 6.85 -21.88
C GLU A 238 -3.46 5.71 -20.84
N VAL A 239 -4.20 5.92 -19.75
CA VAL A 239 -4.39 4.93 -18.70
C VAL A 239 -5.63 4.09 -18.98
N THR A 240 -5.44 2.81 -19.28
CA THR A 240 -6.59 1.90 -19.42
C THR A 240 -7.15 1.55 -18.05
N GLN A 241 -8.44 1.82 -17.86
CA GLN A 241 -9.19 1.51 -16.66
C GLN A 241 -9.91 0.16 -16.81
N TYR A 242 -9.52 -0.83 -16.01
CA TYR A 242 -10.10 -2.17 -16.03
C TYR A 242 -11.12 -2.34 -14.91
N GLY A 243 -12.32 -2.79 -15.30
CA GLY A 243 -13.32 -3.34 -14.38
C GLY A 243 -13.11 -4.85 -14.16
N PRO A 244 -13.94 -5.49 -13.30
CA PRO A 244 -13.89 -6.93 -13.09
C PRO A 244 -14.40 -7.70 -14.32
N LEU A 245 -13.51 -8.43 -14.99
CA LEU A 245 -13.85 -9.29 -16.13
C LEU A 245 -14.76 -10.44 -15.65
N GLU A 246 -15.93 -10.59 -16.26
CA GLU A 246 -16.94 -11.56 -15.83
C GLU A 246 -17.24 -11.52 -14.32
N ASN A 247 -17.31 -10.31 -13.75
CA ASN A 247 -17.50 -10.04 -12.32
C ASN A 247 -16.38 -10.54 -11.41
N SER A 248 -15.17 -10.77 -11.92
CA SER A 248 -14.00 -11.22 -11.17
C SER A 248 -12.77 -10.36 -11.48
N PHE A 249 -12.15 -9.79 -10.46
CA PHE A 249 -10.84 -9.14 -10.59
C PHE A 249 -9.69 -10.15 -10.77
N GLU A 250 -9.85 -11.39 -10.33
CA GLU A 250 -8.86 -12.46 -10.59
C GLU A 250 -8.66 -12.65 -12.08
N LYS A 251 -9.75 -12.72 -12.86
CA LYS A 251 -9.69 -12.84 -14.32
C LYS A 251 -9.08 -11.59 -14.98
N THR A 252 -9.32 -10.42 -14.41
CA THR A 252 -8.69 -9.19 -14.89
C THR A 252 -7.19 -9.17 -14.58
N ALA A 253 -6.78 -9.68 -13.41
CA ALA A 253 -5.38 -9.81 -13.02
C ALA A 253 -4.60 -10.74 -13.96
N ASP A 254 -5.20 -11.84 -14.43
CA ASP A 254 -4.61 -12.72 -15.43
C ASP A 254 -4.25 -11.96 -16.72
N ILE A 255 -5.14 -11.06 -17.15
CA ILE A 255 -4.86 -10.19 -18.32
C ILE A 255 -3.74 -9.20 -18.03
N LEU A 256 -3.74 -8.60 -16.82
CA LEU A 256 -2.68 -7.64 -16.44
C LEU A 256 -1.29 -8.27 -16.40
N LEU A 257 -1.17 -9.52 -15.95
CA LEU A 257 0.09 -10.27 -16.00
C LEU A 257 0.61 -10.45 -17.42
N LEU A 258 -0.26 -10.59 -18.41
CA LEU A 258 0.09 -10.68 -19.83
C LEU A 258 0.44 -9.32 -20.45
N VAL A 259 -0.26 -8.26 -20.05
CA VAL A 259 -0.05 -6.88 -20.52
C VAL A 259 1.25 -6.28 -19.97
N ARG A 260 1.68 -6.72 -18.79
CA ARG A 260 2.93 -6.30 -18.11
C ARG A 260 3.05 -4.78 -17.94
N PRO A 261 2.11 -4.11 -17.27
CA PRO A 261 2.26 -2.70 -16.93
C PRO A 261 3.40 -2.48 -15.93
N ASP A 262 3.98 -1.26 -15.87
CA ASP A 262 4.93 -0.91 -14.82
C ASP A 262 4.23 -0.76 -13.47
N TYR A 263 3.02 -0.15 -13.46
CA TYR A 263 2.21 0.04 -12.26
C TYR A 263 0.74 -0.30 -12.50
N VAL A 264 0.09 -0.81 -11.46
CA VAL A 264 -1.36 -1.00 -11.40
C VAL A 264 -1.90 -0.31 -10.16
N ALA A 265 -2.87 0.58 -10.35
CA ALA A 265 -3.62 1.20 -9.27
C ALA A 265 -4.91 0.41 -9.03
N PHE A 266 -5.06 -0.15 -7.83
CA PHE A 266 -6.23 -0.90 -7.41
C PHE A 266 -7.05 -0.03 -6.45
N ASP A 267 -8.11 0.60 -6.97
CA ASP A 267 -8.98 1.42 -6.14
C ASP A 267 -9.94 0.55 -5.33
N GLU A 268 -10.06 0.89 -4.05
CA GLU A 268 -10.95 0.25 -3.08
C GLU A 268 -10.73 -1.26 -2.84
N ILE A 269 -9.55 -1.64 -2.35
CA ILE A 269 -9.28 -2.99 -1.84
C ILE A 269 -10.14 -3.27 -0.59
N ARG A 270 -11.12 -4.19 -0.69
CA ARG A 270 -12.12 -4.44 0.35
C ARG A 270 -12.12 -5.88 0.86
N LYS A 271 -12.11 -6.83 -0.06
CA LYS A 271 -12.28 -8.28 0.20
C LYS A 271 -10.92 -8.96 0.31
N THR A 272 -10.89 -10.13 0.93
CA THR A 272 -9.67 -10.96 1.01
C THR A 272 -9.05 -11.21 -0.37
N LYS A 273 -9.88 -11.54 -1.36
CA LYS A 273 -9.43 -11.74 -2.75
C LYS A 273 -8.74 -10.53 -3.36
N ASP A 274 -9.18 -9.31 -3.04
CA ASP A 274 -8.55 -8.10 -3.55
C ASP A 274 -7.12 -7.95 -3.01
N PHE A 275 -6.89 -8.31 -1.73
CA PHE A 275 -5.55 -8.33 -1.12
C PHE A 275 -4.66 -9.39 -1.76
N GLU A 276 -5.22 -10.58 -2.06
CA GLU A 276 -4.51 -11.65 -2.76
C GLU A 276 -4.06 -11.19 -4.15
N ILE A 277 -4.96 -10.60 -4.94
CA ILE A 277 -4.64 -10.04 -6.27
C ILE A 277 -3.56 -8.97 -6.19
N PHE A 278 -3.66 -8.04 -5.21
CA PHE A 278 -2.65 -7.01 -5.01
C PHE A 278 -1.26 -7.62 -4.75
N ALA A 279 -1.19 -8.63 -3.88
CA ALA A 279 0.05 -9.29 -3.55
C ALA A 279 0.62 -10.11 -4.72
N ASP A 280 -0.21 -10.84 -5.42
CA ASP A 280 0.20 -11.68 -6.56
C ASP A 280 0.78 -10.84 -7.70
N LEU A 281 0.11 -9.75 -8.07
CA LEU A 281 0.62 -8.80 -9.06
C LEU A 281 1.93 -8.14 -8.60
N ARG A 282 2.02 -7.76 -7.31
CA ARG A 282 3.24 -7.17 -6.75
C ARG A 282 4.41 -8.16 -6.75
N LEU A 283 4.17 -9.40 -6.34
CA LEU A 283 5.18 -10.47 -6.32
C LEU A 283 5.60 -10.92 -7.73
N ALA A 284 4.73 -10.73 -8.71
CA ALA A 284 5.07 -10.90 -10.12
C ALA A 284 5.94 -9.77 -10.69
N GLY A 285 6.27 -8.74 -9.89
CA GLY A 285 7.16 -7.64 -10.26
C GLY A 285 6.46 -6.39 -10.80
N ILE A 286 5.12 -6.32 -10.72
CA ILE A 286 4.35 -5.13 -11.09
C ILE A 286 4.33 -4.17 -9.89
N GLY A 287 4.58 -2.90 -10.11
CA GLY A 287 4.38 -1.86 -9.09
C GLY A 287 2.89 -1.72 -8.78
N MET A 288 2.53 -1.79 -7.49
CA MET A 288 1.14 -1.77 -7.05
C MET A 288 0.83 -0.52 -6.23
N ILE A 289 -0.29 0.13 -6.54
CA ILE A 289 -0.85 1.24 -5.78
C ILE A 289 -2.23 0.80 -5.30
N GLY A 290 -2.40 0.55 -4.01
CA GLY A 290 -3.67 0.09 -3.44
C GLY A 290 -4.35 1.18 -2.62
N VAL A 291 -5.66 1.32 -2.76
CA VAL A 291 -6.48 2.22 -1.93
C VAL A 291 -7.27 1.41 -0.91
N VAL A 292 -7.08 1.73 0.37
CA VAL A 292 -7.66 0.99 1.50
C VAL A 292 -8.33 1.96 2.48
N HIS A 293 -9.51 1.61 2.98
CA HIS A 293 -10.11 2.33 4.09
C HIS A 293 -9.44 1.93 5.41
N ALA A 294 -8.95 2.93 6.15
CA ALA A 294 -8.34 2.76 7.46
C ALA A 294 -8.55 4.00 8.32
N SER A 295 -8.67 3.82 9.63
CA SER A 295 -8.77 4.93 10.59
C SER A 295 -7.41 5.51 10.93
N GLU A 296 -6.38 4.66 10.96
CA GLU A 296 -4.97 5.01 11.17
C GLU A 296 -4.10 4.31 10.12
N ALA A 297 -2.88 4.81 9.94
CA ALA A 297 -1.96 4.24 8.96
C ALA A 297 -1.59 2.78 9.26
N ILE A 298 -1.47 2.43 10.54
CA ILE A 298 -1.13 1.07 11.00
C ILE A 298 -2.23 0.06 10.68
N ASP A 299 -3.50 0.48 10.67
CA ASP A 299 -4.64 -0.42 10.38
C ASP A 299 -4.52 -1.02 8.99
N ALA A 300 -3.96 -0.27 8.04
CA ALA A 300 -3.74 -0.76 6.69
C ALA A 300 -2.77 -1.95 6.66
N ILE A 301 -1.72 -1.91 7.49
CA ILE A 301 -0.75 -3.01 7.63
C ILE A 301 -1.43 -4.24 8.23
N GLN A 302 -2.23 -4.06 9.28
CA GLN A 302 -2.91 -5.16 9.98
C GLN A 302 -3.81 -5.96 9.04
N ARG A 303 -4.38 -5.33 8.01
CA ARG A 303 -5.20 -6.02 7.00
C ARG A 303 -4.40 -6.99 6.14
N PHE A 304 -3.11 -6.78 5.93
CA PHE A 304 -2.22 -7.70 5.24
C PHE A 304 -1.67 -8.79 6.19
N LEU A 305 -1.40 -8.46 7.46
CA LEU A 305 -0.80 -9.38 8.43
C LEU A 305 -1.59 -10.66 8.66
N SER A 306 -2.93 -10.59 8.58
CA SER A 306 -3.79 -11.76 8.74
C SER A 306 -3.80 -12.71 7.53
N ARG A 307 -3.09 -12.36 6.43
CA ARG A 307 -3.16 -13.07 5.15
C ARG A 307 -1.81 -13.55 4.63
N TYR A 308 -0.72 -12.94 5.09
CA TYR A 308 0.63 -13.22 4.58
C TYR A 308 1.59 -13.45 5.71
N GLU A 309 2.60 -14.28 5.43
CA GLU A 309 3.72 -14.46 6.34
C GLU A 309 4.46 -13.13 6.54
N LEU A 310 4.93 -12.91 7.77
CA LEU A 310 5.59 -11.66 8.15
C LEU A 310 6.76 -11.30 7.24
N GLY A 311 7.53 -12.32 6.81
CA GLY A 311 8.68 -12.13 5.92
C GLY A 311 8.32 -11.60 4.53
N MET A 312 7.10 -11.88 4.06
CA MET A 312 6.63 -11.44 2.74
C MET A 312 6.09 -10.02 2.75
N LEU A 313 5.67 -9.52 3.92
CA LEU A 313 4.96 -8.25 4.03
C LEU A 313 5.71 -7.06 3.42
N PRO A 314 7.02 -6.81 3.68
CA PRO A 314 7.75 -5.68 3.08
C PRO A 314 7.99 -5.82 1.58
N HIS A 315 7.85 -7.03 1.03
CA HIS A 315 7.91 -7.26 -0.43
C HIS A 315 6.59 -6.96 -1.12
N ILE A 316 5.47 -7.04 -0.39
CA ILE A 316 4.13 -6.72 -0.88
C ILE A 316 3.82 -5.24 -0.66
N VAL A 317 4.09 -4.72 0.53
CA VAL A 317 3.84 -3.34 0.94
C VAL A 317 5.11 -2.73 1.52
N ASP A 318 5.65 -1.73 0.87
CA ASP A 318 6.88 -1.03 1.30
C ASP A 318 6.62 0.42 1.75
N THR A 319 5.51 1.02 1.28
CA THR A 319 5.17 2.42 1.54
C THR A 319 3.68 2.57 1.83
N ILE A 320 3.35 3.23 2.92
CA ILE A 320 1.96 3.56 3.29
C ILE A 320 1.83 5.06 3.39
N ILE A 321 0.82 5.61 2.71
CA ILE A 321 0.53 7.03 2.69
C ILE A 321 -0.88 7.24 3.28
N PHE A 322 -0.96 7.86 4.44
CA PHE A 322 -2.21 8.14 5.13
C PHE A 322 -2.73 9.52 4.75
N ILE A 323 -3.92 9.54 4.13
CA ILE A 323 -4.61 10.74 3.66
C ILE A 323 -5.79 11.05 4.58
N LYS A 324 -5.84 12.27 5.07
CA LYS A 324 -6.96 12.79 5.85
C LYS A 324 -7.19 14.26 5.50
N ASP A 325 -8.46 14.64 5.32
CA ASP A 325 -8.88 15.99 4.97
C ASP A 325 -8.21 16.53 3.68
N GLY A 326 -7.94 15.64 2.71
CA GLY A 326 -7.31 15.98 1.44
C GLY A 326 -5.79 16.22 1.53
N GLU A 327 -5.13 15.88 2.63
CA GLU A 327 -3.70 16.09 2.85
C GLU A 327 -2.98 14.81 3.24
N ILE A 328 -1.69 14.72 2.92
CA ILE A 328 -0.80 13.67 3.43
C ILE A 328 -0.54 13.99 4.91
N LYS A 329 -1.04 13.15 5.81
CA LYS A 329 -0.85 13.31 7.26
C LYS A 329 0.30 12.46 7.79
N LYS A 330 0.55 11.32 7.18
CA LYS A 330 1.58 10.38 7.63
C LYS A 330 2.06 9.49 6.49
N ILE A 331 3.34 9.16 6.53
CA ILE A 331 3.93 8.19 5.62
C ILE A 331 4.70 7.19 6.46
N LEU A 332 4.41 5.90 6.28
CA LEU A 332 5.13 4.81 6.93
C LEU A 332 5.89 3.99 5.90
N THR A 333 7.03 3.46 6.33
CA THR A 333 7.83 2.53 5.54
C THR A 333 8.07 1.26 6.33
N LEU A 334 8.10 0.13 5.61
CA LEU A 334 8.30 -1.19 6.19
C LEU A 334 9.66 -1.74 5.77
N GLU A 335 10.38 -2.33 6.73
CA GLU A 335 11.66 -2.98 6.51
C GLU A 335 11.77 -4.20 7.42
N ILE A 336 12.25 -5.34 6.90
CA ILE A 336 12.47 -6.52 7.71
C ILE A 336 13.91 -6.56 8.23
N LYS A 337 14.08 -6.90 9.51
CA LYS A 337 15.37 -7.09 10.17
C LYS A 337 15.33 -8.30 11.07
N VAL A 338 16.45 -8.99 11.20
CA VAL A 338 16.62 -10.04 12.21
C VAL A 338 17.24 -9.39 13.45
N LYS A 339 16.49 -9.29 14.52
CA LYS A 339 16.93 -8.69 15.79
C LYS A 339 16.10 -9.20 16.96
N VAL A 340 16.55 -8.90 18.17
CA VAL A 340 15.72 -9.04 19.37
C VAL A 340 14.67 -7.92 19.38
N PRO A 341 13.37 -8.24 19.52
CA PRO A 341 12.33 -7.22 19.61
C PRO A 341 12.56 -6.27 20.79
N THR A 342 12.18 -5.01 20.63
CA THR A 342 12.32 -4.00 21.69
C THR A 342 11.58 -4.41 22.97
N GLY A 343 12.27 -4.37 24.10
CA GLY A 343 11.74 -4.82 25.42
C GLY A 343 12.02 -6.27 25.77
N MET A 344 12.68 -7.04 24.89
CA MET A 344 13.20 -8.38 25.18
C MET A 344 14.73 -8.30 25.38
N THR A 345 15.29 -9.10 26.29
CA THR A 345 16.70 -8.96 26.72
C THR A 345 17.60 -10.16 26.41
N GLU A 346 17.04 -11.28 25.97
CA GLU A 346 17.79 -12.50 25.69
C GLU A 346 18.18 -12.60 24.20
N GLU A 347 19.46 -12.79 23.90
CA GLU A 347 19.97 -12.89 22.52
C GLU A 347 19.36 -14.06 21.74
N ASP A 348 18.98 -15.14 22.41
CA ASP A 348 18.30 -16.31 21.80
C ASP A 348 16.89 -16.00 21.29
N LEU A 349 16.36 -14.81 21.59
CA LEU A 349 15.06 -14.33 21.11
C LEU A 349 15.15 -13.55 19.79
N ALA A 350 16.32 -13.49 19.14
CA ALA A 350 16.46 -12.86 17.83
C ALA A 350 15.57 -13.55 16.79
N ARG A 351 14.75 -12.76 16.11
CA ARG A 351 13.76 -13.22 15.12
C ARG A 351 13.55 -12.20 14.02
N PRO A 352 12.93 -12.59 12.89
CA PRO A 352 12.49 -11.61 11.91
C PRO A 352 11.50 -10.64 12.54
N VAL A 353 11.79 -9.34 12.42
CA VAL A 353 10.96 -8.22 12.89
C VAL A 353 10.73 -7.28 11.71
N VAL A 354 9.50 -6.94 11.41
CA VAL A 354 9.19 -5.86 10.48
C VAL A 354 9.14 -4.56 11.28
N GLU A 355 10.08 -3.68 10.98
CA GLU A 355 10.13 -2.33 11.51
C GLU A 355 9.21 -1.43 10.67
N VAL A 356 8.30 -0.74 11.33
CA VAL A 356 7.45 0.27 10.73
C VAL A 356 7.94 1.63 11.19
N ARG A 357 8.47 2.41 10.26
CA ARG A 357 9.08 3.71 10.54
C ARG A 357 8.28 4.84 9.94
N ASP A 358 8.17 5.92 10.68
CA ASP A 358 7.76 7.20 10.10
C ASP A 358 8.80 7.63 9.07
N PHE A 359 8.36 7.86 7.85
CA PHE A 359 9.26 8.10 6.72
C PHE A 359 10.00 9.43 6.84
N GLU A 360 9.34 10.48 7.31
CA GLU A 360 9.91 11.82 7.35
C GLU A 360 10.94 11.96 8.48
N SER A 361 10.61 11.49 9.67
CA SER A 361 11.50 11.56 10.84
C SER A 361 12.49 10.38 10.93
N GLY A 362 12.22 9.26 10.24
CA GLY A 362 12.96 8.01 10.36
C GLY A 362 12.74 7.27 11.68
N LYS A 363 11.84 7.75 12.55
CA LYS A 363 11.56 7.16 13.85
C LYS A 363 10.89 5.80 13.71
N LEU A 364 11.31 4.84 14.52
CA LEU A 364 10.64 3.56 14.68
C LEU A 364 9.34 3.76 15.46
N GLU A 365 8.20 3.43 14.85
CA GLU A 365 6.88 3.58 15.49
C GLU A 365 6.28 2.28 15.95
N TYR A 366 6.48 1.22 15.16
CA TYR A 366 5.98 -0.11 15.49
C TYR A 366 6.99 -1.17 15.11
N GLU A 367 6.97 -2.25 15.87
CA GLU A 367 7.61 -3.51 15.53
C GLU A 367 6.55 -4.58 15.36
N ILE A 368 6.69 -5.38 14.32
CA ILE A 368 5.80 -6.50 14.04
C ILE A 368 6.64 -7.75 14.03
N TYR A 369 6.27 -8.72 14.84
CA TYR A 369 6.95 -10.02 14.91
C TYR A 369 5.95 -11.12 15.28
N THR A 370 6.35 -12.37 15.01
CA THR A 370 5.54 -13.53 15.36
C THR A 370 5.82 -13.93 16.82
N PHE A 371 4.75 -14.04 17.61
CA PHE A 371 4.79 -14.54 18.98
C PHE A 371 3.85 -15.74 19.10
N GLY A 372 4.42 -16.95 19.29
CA GLY A 372 3.64 -18.18 19.11
C GLY A 372 3.20 -18.35 17.65
N GLU A 373 1.93 -18.48 17.43
CA GLU A 373 1.32 -18.60 16.08
C GLU A 373 0.75 -17.27 15.55
N GLU A 374 0.82 -16.20 16.33
CA GLU A 374 0.20 -14.92 15.99
C GLU A 374 1.23 -13.83 15.68
N ASN A 375 0.89 -12.96 14.72
CA ASN A 375 1.64 -11.74 14.46
C ASN A 375 1.15 -10.62 15.39
N VAL A 376 2.07 -10.07 16.17
CA VAL A 376 1.80 -8.97 17.11
C VAL A 376 2.38 -7.66 16.59
N VAL A 377 1.61 -6.60 16.69
CA VAL A 377 2.02 -5.23 16.37
C VAL A 377 2.27 -4.49 17.67
N VAL A 378 3.52 -4.16 17.94
CA VAL A 378 3.92 -3.49 19.18
C VAL A 378 4.25 -2.03 18.89
N PRO A 379 3.51 -1.07 19.44
CA PRO A 379 3.85 0.33 19.31
C PRO A 379 5.10 0.63 20.14
N ILE A 380 6.11 1.24 19.51
CA ILE A 380 7.30 1.71 20.18
C ILE A 380 7.02 3.10 20.74
N LYS A 381 6.69 3.15 22.01
CA LYS A 381 6.63 4.42 22.70
C LYS A 381 8.06 4.89 22.92
N GLU A 382 8.44 6.03 22.36
CA GLU A 382 9.55 6.77 22.96
C GLU A 382 9.19 6.96 24.42
N GLU A 383 9.92 6.34 25.34
CA GLU A 383 10.01 6.91 26.66
C GLU A 383 10.45 8.36 26.43
N LYS A 384 9.55 9.30 26.63
CA LYS A 384 9.94 10.70 26.79
C LYS A 384 10.97 10.64 27.91
N LYS A 385 12.26 10.70 27.57
CA LYS A 385 13.32 10.89 28.54
C LYS A 385 12.88 12.11 29.32
N SER A 386 12.33 11.88 30.50
CA SER A 386 11.70 12.95 31.28
C SER A 386 12.77 13.99 31.50
N ALA A 387 12.39 15.28 31.65
CA ALA A 387 13.34 16.33 32.00
C ALA A 387 14.20 15.93 33.22
N ILE A 388 13.69 15.03 34.05
CA ILE A 388 14.38 14.37 35.17
C ILE A 388 15.54 13.49 34.67
N TYR A 389 15.37 12.73 33.59
CA TYR A 389 16.43 11.90 33.01
C TYR A 389 17.57 12.75 32.43
N GLU A 390 17.26 13.85 31.76
CA GLU A 390 18.28 14.77 31.22
C GLU A 390 19.03 15.49 32.37
N LEU A 391 18.31 15.91 33.40
CA LEU A 391 18.93 16.45 34.63
C LEU A 391 19.80 15.44 35.35
N ALA A 392 19.34 14.18 35.48
CA ALA A 392 20.12 13.10 36.06
C ALA A 392 21.38 12.80 35.23
N LYS A 393 21.24 12.73 33.90
CA LYS A 393 22.34 12.52 32.99
C LYS A 393 23.40 13.64 33.10
N GLN A 394 22.94 14.88 33.19
CA GLN A 394 23.83 16.02 33.35
C GLN A 394 24.58 15.97 34.69
N LYS A 395 23.89 15.62 35.78
CA LYS A 395 24.50 15.46 37.12
C LYS A 395 25.51 14.31 37.17
N ILE A 396 25.21 13.18 36.54
CA ILE A 396 26.13 12.04 36.41
C ILE A 396 27.35 12.45 35.55
N MET A 397 27.10 13.13 34.44
CA MET A 397 28.15 13.59 33.54
C MET A 397 29.10 14.58 34.26
N ASP A 398 28.61 15.49 35.09
CA ASP A 398 29.44 16.44 35.84
C ASP A 398 30.37 15.76 36.82
N VAL A 399 30.00 14.59 37.36
CA VAL A 399 30.83 13.78 38.23
C VAL A 399 31.86 12.99 37.43
N ILE A 400 31.44 12.39 36.31
CA ILE A 400 32.28 11.51 35.48
C ILE A 400 33.28 12.28 34.63
N ARG A 401 32.95 13.49 34.16
CA ARG A 401 33.87 14.38 33.43
C ARG A 401 35.19 14.67 34.18
N LYS A 402 35.19 14.59 35.46
CA LYS A 402 36.43 14.72 36.27
C LYS A 402 37.42 13.61 35.99
N PHE A 403 36.97 12.50 35.43
CA PHE A 403 37.78 11.32 35.13
C PHE A 403 37.93 11.07 33.63
N ASP A 404 36.83 11.38 32.86
CA ASP A 404 36.81 11.23 31.42
C ASP A 404 35.83 12.25 30.79
N GLU A 405 36.36 13.20 30.05
CA GLU A 405 35.56 14.26 29.38
C GLU A 405 34.68 13.72 28.24
N ARG A 406 35.05 12.54 27.71
CA ARG A 406 34.38 11.91 26.57
C ARG A 406 33.48 10.76 26.96
N ALA A 407 33.23 10.54 28.26
CA ALA A 407 32.38 9.44 28.74
C ALA A 407 31.02 9.45 28.09
N GLU A 408 30.50 8.28 27.78
CA GLU A 408 29.14 8.07 27.28
C GLU A 408 28.28 7.44 28.37
N ILE A 409 27.07 7.95 28.56
CA ILE A 409 26.15 7.49 29.62
C ILE A 409 24.89 6.95 28.97
N GLU A 410 24.56 5.71 29.31
CA GLU A 410 23.36 5.00 28.89
C GLU A 410 22.59 4.51 30.15
N PHE A 411 21.30 4.85 30.23
CA PHE A 411 20.46 4.36 31.34
C PHE A 411 19.96 2.95 30.99
N ILE A 412 20.27 1.97 31.84
CA ILE A 412 19.78 0.58 31.73
C ILE A 412 18.41 0.48 32.40
N SER A 413 18.22 1.16 33.52
CA SER A 413 16.96 1.26 34.26
C SER A 413 16.90 2.57 35.06
N GLU A 414 15.79 2.82 35.78
CA GLU A 414 15.64 4.02 36.63
C GLU A 414 16.78 4.20 37.64
N ASN A 415 17.36 3.11 38.14
CA ASN A 415 18.38 3.10 39.18
C ASN A 415 19.72 2.51 38.71
N ARG A 416 19.93 2.26 37.41
CA ARG A 416 21.16 1.63 36.90
C ARG A 416 21.59 2.27 35.59
N VAL A 417 22.86 2.64 35.53
CA VAL A 417 23.47 3.36 34.43
C VAL A 417 24.72 2.66 33.93
N LEU A 418 24.87 2.54 32.64
CA LEU A 418 26.10 2.09 31.99
C LEU A 418 26.91 3.31 31.56
N ILE A 419 28.17 3.36 31.94
CA ILE A 419 29.12 4.40 31.59
C ILE A 419 30.23 3.80 30.75
N ARG A 420 30.36 4.24 29.50
CA ARG A 420 31.47 3.87 28.63
C ARG A 420 32.54 4.95 28.65
N VAL A 421 33.77 4.52 29.00
CA VAL A 421 34.91 5.43 29.16
C VAL A 421 36.13 4.95 28.35
N ASP A 422 37.08 5.84 28.12
CA ASP A 422 38.33 5.46 27.47
C ASP A 422 39.11 4.47 28.36
N ASN A 423 39.75 3.45 27.74
CA ASN A 423 40.40 2.34 28.45
C ASN A 423 41.41 2.79 29.53
N GLU A 424 42.10 3.90 29.29
CA GLU A 424 43.07 4.51 30.20
C GLU A 424 42.43 5.10 31.47
N ASN A 425 41.16 5.47 31.39
CA ASN A 425 40.41 6.12 32.46
C ASN A 425 39.59 5.11 33.30
N LEU A 426 39.41 3.89 32.81
CA LEU A 426 38.65 2.83 33.49
C LEU A 426 39.18 2.53 34.92
N PRO A 427 40.53 2.35 35.17
CA PRO A 427 41.04 2.15 36.52
C PRO A 427 40.88 3.36 37.44
N LYS A 428 40.84 4.59 36.85
CA LYS A 428 40.66 5.85 37.61
C LYS A 428 39.23 5.97 38.16
N ILE A 429 38.25 5.46 37.42
CA ILE A 429 36.85 5.50 37.82
C ILE A 429 36.53 4.37 38.80
N ILE A 430 36.98 3.16 38.52
CA ILE A 430 36.71 1.99 39.36
C ILE A 430 37.44 2.15 40.72
N GLY A 431 38.70 2.60 40.70
CA GLY A 431 39.51 2.74 41.88
C GLY A 431 40.00 1.40 42.41
N LYS A 432 40.80 1.40 43.51
CA LYS A 432 41.33 0.21 44.13
C LYS A 432 40.19 -0.62 44.73
N GLU A 433 40.03 -1.87 44.25
CA GLU A 433 38.97 -2.81 44.66
C GLU A 433 37.54 -2.24 44.55
N GLY A 434 37.30 -1.36 43.56
CA GLY A 434 35.99 -0.76 43.33
C GLY A 434 35.57 0.33 44.34
N SER A 435 36.50 0.78 45.18
CA SER A 435 36.18 1.73 46.28
C SER A 435 35.75 3.09 45.80
N ARG A 436 36.18 3.54 44.59
CA ARG A 436 35.81 4.87 44.06
C ARG A 436 34.48 4.82 43.40
N ILE A 437 34.17 3.80 42.62
CA ILE A 437 32.88 3.67 41.97
C ILE A 437 31.75 3.55 42.99
N LYS A 438 31.96 2.77 44.10
CA LYS A 438 30.98 2.66 45.19
C LYS A 438 30.66 4.02 45.82
N LYS A 439 31.68 4.89 46.03
CA LYS A 439 31.44 6.24 46.55
C LYS A 439 30.64 7.13 45.56
N ILE A 440 30.85 6.92 44.24
CA ILE A 440 30.09 7.64 43.21
C ILE A 440 28.65 7.14 43.19
N GLU A 441 28.44 5.81 43.31
CA GLU A 441 27.12 5.19 43.42
C GLU A 441 26.34 5.68 44.65
N GLU A 442 26.98 5.70 45.82
CA GLU A 442 26.41 6.22 47.07
C GLU A 442 26.05 7.72 46.95
N MET A 443 26.91 8.51 46.30
CA MET A 443 26.66 9.95 46.11
C MET A 443 25.55 10.24 45.15
N LEU A 444 25.38 9.42 44.10
CA LEU A 444 24.37 9.59 43.08
C LEU A 444 23.07 8.83 43.34
N GLY A 445 23.10 7.85 44.26
CA GLY A 445 21.94 7.01 44.59
C GLY A 445 21.53 6.03 43.49
N ILE A 446 22.48 5.64 42.63
CA ILE A 446 22.25 4.76 41.46
C ILE A 446 23.38 3.75 41.34
N SER A 447 23.13 2.58 40.74
CA SER A 447 24.16 1.60 40.38
C SER A 447 24.83 1.97 39.07
N ILE A 448 26.13 1.85 38.99
CA ILE A 448 26.95 2.24 37.85
C ILE A 448 27.77 1.07 37.35
N ASP A 449 27.45 0.61 36.13
CA ASP A 449 28.32 -0.29 35.38
C ASP A 449 29.31 0.53 34.56
N VAL A 450 30.59 0.15 34.56
CA VAL A 450 31.61 0.85 33.77
C VAL A 450 32.19 -0.11 32.75
N GLU A 451 32.11 0.27 31.47
CA GLU A 451 32.70 -0.47 30.37
C GLU A 451 33.72 0.38 29.60
N PRO A 452 34.72 -0.23 28.97
CA PRO A 452 35.58 0.48 28.04
C PRO A 452 34.84 0.82 26.75
N LYS A 453 35.06 2.00 26.19
CA LYS A 453 34.51 2.39 24.86
C LYS A 453 34.98 1.48 23.74
N ILE A 454 36.23 1.06 23.80
CA ILE A 454 36.81 0.06 22.91
C ILE A 454 36.99 -1.19 23.76
N PRO A 455 36.28 -2.31 23.48
CA PRO A 455 36.55 -3.57 24.18
C PRO A 455 38.05 -3.84 24.08
N SER A 456 38.71 -4.15 25.18
CA SER A 456 40.13 -4.47 25.13
C SER A 456 40.31 -5.58 24.11
N LEU A 457 41.09 -5.31 23.07
CA LEU A 457 41.37 -6.29 22.00
C LEU A 457 42.06 -7.55 22.54
N GLY A 458 42.31 -7.60 23.83
CA GLY A 458 43.07 -8.68 24.44
C GLY A 458 44.57 -8.52 24.15
N LYS A 459 45.35 -9.56 24.42
CA LYS A 459 46.77 -9.58 24.13
C LYS A 459 46.98 -9.95 22.66
N LYS A 460 47.64 -9.07 21.90
CA LYS A 460 48.00 -9.34 20.50
C LYS A 460 48.88 -10.60 20.46
N VAL A 461 48.61 -11.48 19.50
CA VAL A 461 49.32 -12.74 19.31
C VAL A 461 49.85 -12.83 17.87
N ASP A 462 51.07 -13.32 17.76
CA ASP A 462 51.71 -13.48 16.46
C ASP A 462 51.39 -14.87 15.89
N PHE A 463 51.14 -14.89 14.59
CA PHE A 463 50.77 -16.08 13.85
C PHE A 463 51.37 -16.10 12.46
N LEU A 464 51.52 -17.28 11.89
CA LEU A 464 51.89 -17.50 10.48
C LEU A 464 50.68 -18.02 9.74
N ILE A 465 50.46 -17.51 8.54
CA ILE A 465 49.41 -17.97 7.62
C ILE A 465 50.05 -18.89 6.60
N SER A 466 49.48 -20.06 6.43
CA SER A 466 49.85 -20.99 5.36
C SER A 466 48.59 -21.52 4.66
N GLU A 467 48.72 -21.93 3.42
CA GLU A 467 47.65 -22.50 2.64
C GLU A 467 47.84 -23.99 2.49
N SER A 468 46.77 -24.77 2.67
CA SER A 468 46.77 -26.21 2.43
C SER A 468 45.45 -26.61 1.77
N GLY A 469 45.49 -26.97 0.50
CA GLY A 469 44.30 -27.27 -0.28
C GLY A 469 43.29 -26.13 -0.24
N ASN A 470 42.08 -26.41 0.20
CA ASN A 470 41.00 -25.43 0.29
C ASN A 470 40.90 -24.72 1.66
N SER A 471 41.98 -24.74 2.47
CA SER A 471 41.98 -24.15 3.82
C SER A 471 43.14 -23.18 4.00
N LEU A 472 42.85 -22.07 4.73
CA LEU A 472 43.83 -21.20 5.36
C LEU A 472 44.15 -21.75 6.75
N ILE A 473 45.43 -21.91 7.07
CA ILE A 473 45.90 -22.42 8.36
C ILE A 473 46.67 -21.31 9.06
N PHE A 474 46.16 -20.89 10.22
CA PHE A 474 46.81 -19.94 11.14
C PHE A 474 47.54 -20.72 12.19
N ARG A 475 48.86 -20.63 12.22
CA ARG A 475 49.73 -21.26 13.24
C ARG A 475 50.25 -20.21 14.19
N PHE A 476 49.91 -20.34 15.48
CA PHE A 476 50.34 -19.39 16.50
C PHE A 476 51.75 -19.70 17.00
N LEU A 477 52.56 -18.64 17.19
CA LEU A 477 53.93 -18.76 17.70
C LEU A 477 53.95 -19.02 19.23
N GLN A 478 52.87 -18.67 19.94
CA GLN A 478 52.68 -18.91 21.36
C GLN A 478 51.72 -20.10 21.55
N LYS A 479 51.79 -20.79 22.68
CA LYS A 479 50.91 -21.91 23.02
C LYS A 479 49.52 -21.38 23.42
N LEU A 480 48.52 -21.53 22.53
CA LEU A 480 47.17 -20.99 22.69
C LEU A 480 46.10 -22.07 22.58
N SER A 481 46.43 -23.35 22.58
CA SER A 481 45.47 -24.45 22.43
C SER A 481 44.29 -24.30 23.40
N GLY A 482 43.05 -24.37 22.87
CA GLY A 482 41.81 -24.23 23.63
C GLY A 482 41.39 -22.81 23.95
N LYS A 483 42.19 -21.78 23.62
CA LYS A 483 41.81 -20.39 23.81
C LYS A 483 41.05 -19.87 22.57
N ASN A 484 40.14 -18.91 22.78
CA ASN A 484 39.45 -18.21 21.73
C ASN A 484 40.31 -17.05 21.24
N VAL A 485 40.51 -16.95 19.91
CA VAL A 485 41.28 -15.91 19.26
C VAL A 485 40.38 -15.14 18.33
N LYS A 486 40.43 -13.80 18.41
CA LYS A 486 39.65 -12.85 17.61
C LYS A 486 40.52 -12.27 16.51
N PHE A 487 40.07 -12.30 15.27
CA PHE A 487 40.77 -11.78 14.10
C PHE A 487 40.17 -10.44 13.64
N TYR A 488 41.06 -9.54 13.27
CA TYR A 488 40.71 -8.19 12.78
C TYR A 488 41.45 -7.90 11.48
N VAL A 489 40.79 -7.18 10.57
CA VAL A 489 41.36 -6.67 9.33
C VAL A 489 41.18 -5.15 9.35
N ASN A 490 42.29 -4.39 9.27
CA ASN A 490 42.26 -2.92 9.33
C ASN A 490 41.43 -2.41 10.54
N ASP A 491 41.69 -2.95 11.73
CA ASP A 491 41.04 -2.64 13.01
C ASP A 491 39.53 -2.99 13.08
N LYS A 492 38.95 -3.65 12.04
CA LYS A 492 37.58 -4.18 12.07
C LYS A 492 37.57 -5.64 12.44
N PHE A 493 36.71 -6.00 13.39
CA PHE A 493 36.48 -7.39 13.78
C PHE A 493 35.96 -8.19 12.56
N LEU A 494 36.57 -9.37 12.34
CA LEU A 494 36.18 -10.25 11.25
C LEU A 494 35.48 -11.52 11.77
N PHE A 495 36.16 -12.29 12.65
CA PHE A 495 35.59 -13.48 13.27
C PHE A 495 36.39 -13.88 14.51
N SER A 496 35.87 -14.83 15.28
CA SER A 496 36.62 -15.50 16.36
C SER A 496 36.58 -17.02 16.20
N ALA A 497 37.63 -17.69 16.62
CA ALA A 497 37.71 -19.15 16.59
C ALA A 497 38.55 -19.70 17.73
N ASN A 498 38.27 -20.92 18.17
CA ASN A 498 39.05 -21.63 19.17
C ASN A 498 40.27 -22.28 18.54
N VAL A 499 41.42 -22.11 19.16
CA VAL A 499 42.68 -22.73 18.72
C VAL A 499 42.66 -24.24 19.00
N GLY A 500 42.89 -25.03 17.96
CA GLY A 500 42.95 -26.49 18.05
C GLY A 500 44.07 -27.02 18.92
N LYS A 501 44.06 -28.32 19.24
CA LYS A 501 45.10 -28.99 20.04
C LYS A 501 46.49 -28.92 19.39
N ASP A 502 46.52 -28.78 18.05
CA ASP A 502 47.73 -28.63 17.24
C ASP A 502 48.24 -27.19 17.17
N ASN A 503 47.69 -26.30 18.00
CA ASN A 503 47.98 -24.87 18.06
C ASN A 503 47.69 -24.11 16.74
N THR A 504 46.69 -24.59 15.97
CA THR A 504 46.28 -23.99 14.72
C THR A 504 44.78 -23.67 14.69
N ILE A 505 44.41 -22.74 13.84
CA ILE A 505 43.02 -22.50 13.40
C ILE A 505 42.99 -22.78 11.90
N ARG A 506 41.99 -23.53 11.44
CA ARG A 506 41.76 -23.83 10.00
C ARG A 506 40.47 -23.21 9.54
N LEU A 507 40.55 -22.41 8.50
CA LEU A 507 39.41 -21.72 7.91
C LEU A 507 39.25 -22.13 6.42
N ASN A 508 38.06 -22.51 6.01
CA ASN A 508 37.79 -22.86 4.63
C ASN A 508 37.83 -21.59 3.76
N LYS A 509 38.56 -21.60 2.65
CA LYS A 509 38.69 -20.47 1.71
C LYS A 509 37.38 -20.09 1.03
N ASN A 510 36.44 -21.03 0.88
CA ASN A 510 35.19 -20.86 0.18
C ASN A 510 34.04 -20.37 1.11
N ASN A 511 34.30 -20.13 2.39
CA ASN A 511 33.33 -19.49 3.26
C ASN A 511 33.52 -17.97 3.24
N GLU A 512 32.49 -17.22 3.64
CA GLU A 512 32.48 -15.76 3.63
C GLU A 512 33.75 -15.14 4.29
N PHE A 513 34.13 -15.63 5.47
CA PHE A 513 35.33 -15.14 6.19
C PHE A 513 36.63 -15.53 5.48
N GLY A 514 36.69 -16.71 4.86
CA GLY A 514 37.85 -17.16 4.08
C GLY A 514 38.06 -16.30 2.83
N GLU A 515 36.99 -15.97 2.11
CA GLU A 515 37.04 -15.07 0.96
C GLU A 515 37.48 -13.65 1.35
N MET A 516 36.97 -13.12 2.47
CA MET A 516 37.37 -11.81 2.99
C MET A 516 38.85 -11.79 3.37
N LEU A 517 39.34 -12.83 4.05
CA LEU A 517 40.75 -12.95 4.40
C LEU A 517 41.64 -13.10 3.16
N MET A 518 41.25 -13.90 2.19
CA MET A 518 41.99 -14.02 0.91
C MET A 518 42.12 -12.67 0.22
N LYS A 519 41.03 -11.89 0.17
CA LYS A 519 41.05 -10.52 -0.39
C LYS A 519 41.99 -9.61 0.41
N ALA A 520 41.98 -9.69 1.74
CA ALA A 520 42.87 -8.92 2.62
C ALA A 520 44.35 -9.31 2.44
N ILE A 521 44.67 -10.59 2.31
CA ILE A 521 46.02 -11.09 2.04
C ILE A 521 46.53 -10.58 0.68
N ILE A 522 45.73 -10.69 -0.37
CA ILE A 522 46.07 -10.21 -1.73
C ILE A 522 46.33 -8.71 -1.73
N LYS A 523 45.50 -7.95 -1.02
CA LYS A 523 45.65 -6.48 -0.90
C LYS A 523 46.72 -6.04 0.10
N LYS A 524 47.38 -6.98 0.79
CA LYS A 524 48.35 -6.72 1.84
C LYS A 524 47.79 -5.86 2.99
N GLU A 525 46.55 -6.06 3.30
CA GLU A 525 45.88 -5.38 4.42
C GLU A 525 46.39 -5.90 5.77
N LYS A 526 46.30 -5.06 6.80
CA LYS A 526 46.76 -5.40 8.14
C LYS A 526 45.82 -6.42 8.79
N ILE A 527 46.29 -7.66 9.01
CA ILE A 527 45.56 -8.73 9.71
C ILE A 527 46.16 -8.90 11.09
N GLU A 528 45.36 -8.80 12.14
CA GLU A 528 45.77 -8.92 13.51
C GLU A 528 44.93 -9.95 14.26
N ALA A 529 45.54 -10.63 15.25
CA ALA A 529 44.87 -11.57 16.10
C ALA A 529 45.09 -11.24 17.59
N PHE A 530 44.04 -11.39 18.38
CA PHE A 530 44.05 -11.08 19.82
C PHE A 530 43.40 -12.23 20.62
N VAL A 531 43.94 -12.50 21.84
CA VAL A 531 43.48 -13.56 22.76
C VAL A 531 43.04 -12.96 24.09
#